data_5698f90fef0701c626e5c3e26a4b52f9
#
_entry.id   5698f90fef0701c626e5c3e26a4b52f9
#
_cell.length_a   1.000
_cell.length_b   1.000
_cell.length_c   1.000
_cell.angle_alpha   90.00
_cell.angle_beta   90.00
_cell.angle_gamma   90.00
#
_symmetry.space_group_name_H-M   'P 1'
#
loop_
_entity.id
_entity.type
_entity.pdbx_description
1 polymer ?
#
loop_
_entity_poly.entity_id
_entity_poly.type
_entity_poly.pdbx_seq_one_letter_code
_entity_poly.pdbx_strand_id
1 'polypeptide(L)'
;MRGFEAKEYQDRVLKLQKKMQDKNIDITLITSPHNFRYFTGLDSYFWESPTRPWFLLIPQSNDPIAIIPSIGETALQKTWIKNIQTWPSPQPEDEGVSALMESLKNIIPHTGNIGCELGQESHLRMSINDFDTLRKNLSNCNFIDASEIIWQLRIIKSQEEIKKIKKIISIASDVFDNLPNYIKIGMTEIEICNIFKKELLNKGADHTLYMSCASGVGGYNQIICDPTEKKLQDGDLLIIDTGTTLDGYFCDFDRNYGFGNIKKEVNDAYLILWEATEKAFEKTKPGLTCADISNAMGSILNKPNLASNSVGRMGHGLGLQLTEPPSIMNSDKTILKENMIITIEPCYEYLPGKMIVIEENILITKDGYELLTSRTPKLLPIIN
;
A
#
# COMPACT_ATOMS: atom_id res chain seq x y z
N MET A 1 -20.79 -4.96 1.70
CA MET A 1 -20.58 -5.26 3.14
C MET A 1 -19.19 -4.78 3.51
N ARG A 2 -19.03 -4.11 4.64
CA ARG A 2 -17.72 -3.74 5.18
C ARG A 2 -17.08 -4.95 5.85
N GLY A 3 -15.75 -5.08 5.76
CA GLY A 3 -15.03 -6.26 6.26
C GLY A 3 -15.27 -7.51 5.41
N PHE A 4 -14.97 -8.65 6.00
CA PHE A 4 -15.16 -9.99 5.45
C PHE A 4 -15.94 -10.86 6.44
N GLU A 5 -16.39 -12.02 5.98
CA GLU A 5 -16.91 -13.04 6.88
C GLU A 5 -15.85 -13.52 7.86
N ALA A 6 -16.25 -13.93 9.06
CA ALA A 6 -15.33 -14.37 10.13
C ALA A 6 -14.33 -15.44 9.65
N LYS A 7 -14.78 -16.32 8.77
CA LYS A 7 -13.95 -17.39 8.22
C LYS A 7 -12.71 -16.88 7.49
N GLU A 8 -12.80 -15.76 6.78
CA GLU A 8 -11.66 -15.18 6.07
C GLU A 8 -10.53 -14.81 7.04
N TYR A 9 -10.88 -14.18 8.15
CA TYR A 9 -9.92 -13.80 9.19
C TYR A 9 -9.35 -15.00 9.94
N GLN A 10 -10.18 -16.00 10.23
CA GLN A 10 -9.76 -17.25 10.83
C GLN A 10 -8.76 -18.00 9.94
N ASP A 11 -9.03 -18.07 8.64
CA ASP A 11 -8.13 -18.71 7.67
C ASP A 11 -6.77 -17.99 7.60
N ARG A 12 -6.74 -16.65 7.74
CA ARG A 12 -5.49 -15.86 7.82
C ARG A 12 -4.68 -16.21 9.08
N VAL A 13 -5.34 -16.31 10.22
CA VAL A 13 -4.70 -16.72 11.49
C VAL A 13 -4.15 -18.13 11.37
N LEU A 14 -4.92 -19.10 10.87
CA LEU A 14 -4.45 -20.47 10.67
C LEU A 14 -3.23 -20.56 9.74
N LYS A 15 -3.22 -19.77 8.65
CA LYS A 15 -2.06 -19.67 7.76
C LYS A 15 -0.83 -19.10 8.47
N LEU A 16 -1.00 -18.06 9.31
CA LEU A 16 0.09 -17.50 10.11
C LEU A 16 0.63 -18.53 11.09
N GLN A 17 -0.25 -19.19 11.85
CA GLN A 17 0.12 -20.21 12.82
C GLN A 17 0.94 -21.35 12.20
N LYS A 18 0.59 -21.78 11.00
CA LYS A 18 1.38 -22.78 10.27
C LYS A 18 2.80 -22.26 9.96
N LYS A 19 2.93 -21.01 9.51
CA LYS A 19 4.25 -20.40 9.24
C LYS A 19 5.05 -20.18 10.53
N MET A 20 4.38 -19.89 11.64
CA MET A 20 5.01 -19.76 12.95
C MET A 20 5.64 -21.10 13.39
N GLN A 21 4.98 -22.24 13.13
CA GLN A 21 5.53 -23.56 13.38
C GLN A 21 6.84 -23.79 12.62
N ASP A 22 6.84 -23.45 11.31
CA ASP A 22 8.04 -23.59 10.46
C ASP A 22 9.22 -22.72 10.91
N LYS A 23 8.95 -21.57 11.57
CA LYS A 23 9.93 -20.61 12.06
C LYS A 23 10.20 -20.71 13.57
N ASN A 24 9.59 -21.67 14.25
CA ASN A 24 9.67 -21.85 15.70
C ASN A 24 9.30 -20.57 16.48
N ILE A 25 8.18 -19.94 16.11
CA ILE A 25 7.59 -18.78 16.78
C ILE A 25 6.44 -19.26 17.65
N ASP A 26 6.48 -19.00 18.95
CA ASP A 26 5.46 -19.44 19.89
C ASP A 26 4.24 -18.52 19.89
N ILE A 27 4.48 -17.23 19.70
CA ILE A 27 3.44 -16.20 19.64
C ILE A 27 3.88 -15.05 18.73
N THR A 28 2.94 -14.47 18.00
CA THR A 28 3.19 -13.25 17.22
C THR A 28 2.47 -12.07 17.88
N LEU A 29 3.20 -11.00 18.16
CA LEU A 29 2.71 -9.72 18.62
C LEU A 29 2.49 -8.80 17.42
N ILE A 30 1.24 -8.46 17.16
CA ILE A 30 0.81 -7.52 16.15
C ILE A 30 0.47 -6.18 16.81
N THR A 31 1.03 -5.10 16.29
CA THR A 31 0.83 -3.74 16.79
C THR A 31 0.45 -2.75 15.70
N SER A 32 0.84 -3.03 14.44
CA SER A 32 0.54 -2.13 13.32
C SER A 32 -0.95 -2.14 12.96
N PRO A 33 -1.54 -0.99 12.63
CA PRO A 33 -2.96 -0.88 12.26
C PRO A 33 -3.37 -1.81 11.12
N HIS A 34 -2.53 -1.87 10.07
CA HIS A 34 -2.82 -2.67 8.88
C HIS A 34 -2.86 -4.17 9.19
N ASN A 35 -1.90 -4.68 9.98
CA ASN A 35 -1.88 -6.08 10.38
C ASN A 35 -2.93 -6.40 11.45
N PHE A 36 -3.19 -5.47 12.39
CA PHE A 36 -4.31 -5.61 13.31
C PHE A 36 -5.64 -5.77 12.54
N ARG A 37 -5.89 -4.88 11.57
CA ARG A 37 -7.06 -4.97 10.69
C ARG A 37 -7.05 -6.28 9.88
N TYR A 38 -5.91 -6.68 9.32
CA TYR A 38 -5.79 -7.88 8.50
C TYR A 38 -6.26 -9.14 9.22
N PHE A 39 -5.96 -9.26 10.53
CA PHE A 39 -6.33 -10.43 11.33
C PHE A 39 -7.65 -10.29 12.08
N THR A 40 -8.10 -9.09 12.39
CA THR A 40 -9.32 -8.88 13.20
C THR A 40 -10.52 -8.39 12.42
N GLY A 41 -10.29 -7.68 11.33
CA GLY A 41 -11.32 -6.94 10.60
C GLY A 41 -11.68 -5.58 11.19
N LEU A 42 -11.08 -5.19 12.32
CA LEU A 42 -11.33 -3.88 12.90
C LEU A 42 -10.66 -2.78 12.10
N ASP A 43 -11.45 -1.82 11.68
CA ASP A 43 -10.99 -0.54 11.17
C ASP A 43 -11.33 0.58 12.15
N SER A 44 -10.42 1.53 12.31
CA SER A 44 -10.63 2.64 13.24
C SER A 44 -9.82 3.88 12.85
N TYR A 45 -10.45 5.03 12.81
CA TYR A 45 -9.75 6.32 12.71
C TYR A 45 -8.86 6.62 13.91
N PHE A 46 -9.04 5.88 14.99
CA PHE A 46 -8.27 6.06 16.20
C PHE A 46 -6.79 5.70 16.03
N TRP A 47 -6.43 5.04 14.94
CA TRP A 47 -5.04 4.78 14.57
C TRP A 47 -4.20 6.06 14.35
N GLU A 48 -4.86 7.19 14.05
CA GLU A 48 -4.19 8.50 13.93
C GLU A 48 -3.72 9.03 15.29
N SER A 49 -4.28 8.57 16.40
CA SER A 49 -3.80 8.95 17.74
C SER A 49 -2.46 8.28 18.05
N PRO A 50 -1.42 9.02 18.47
CA PRO A 50 -0.12 8.44 18.84
C PRO A 50 -0.17 7.65 20.14
N THR A 51 -1.25 7.79 20.92
CA THR A 51 -1.45 7.12 22.21
C THR A 51 -2.34 5.89 22.08
N ARG A 52 -2.50 5.16 23.15
CA ARG A 52 -3.41 4.01 23.27
C ARG A 52 -3.12 2.92 22.24
N PRO A 53 -1.96 2.26 22.34
CA PRO A 53 -1.64 1.15 21.46
C PRO A 53 -2.65 0.00 21.62
N TRP A 54 -2.86 -0.72 20.53
CA TRP A 54 -3.70 -1.90 20.47
C TRP A 54 -2.82 -3.08 20.11
N PHE A 55 -2.87 -4.13 20.93
CA PHE A 55 -2.05 -5.31 20.77
C PHE A 55 -2.92 -6.49 20.38
N LEU A 56 -2.46 -7.28 19.42
CA LEU A 56 -3.06 -8.58 19.10
C LEU A 56 -1.98 -9.65 19.27
N LEU A 57 -2.20 -10.56 20.18
CA LEU A 57 -1.39 -11.75 20.35
C LEU A 57 -2.00 -12.90 19.57
N ILE A 58 -1.21 -13.49 18.67
CA ILE A 58 -1.59 -14.68 17.93
C ILE A 58 -0.68 -15.83 18.39
N PRO A 59 -1.15 -16.70 19.29
CA PRO A 59 -0.40 -17.90 19.71
C PRO A 59 -0.21 -18.85 18.53
N GLN A 60 0.83 -19.68 18.55
CA GLN A 60 1.08 -20.72 17.54
C GLN A 60 -0.08 -21.72 17.43
N SER A 61 -0.85 -21.86 18.51
CA SER A 61 -2.12 -22.59 18.57
C SER A 61 -3.10 -21.79 19.45
N ASN A 62 -4.38 -22.10 19.36
CA ASN A 62 -5.48 -21.38 20.01
C ASN A 62 -5.86 -20.07 19.32
N ASP A 63 -6.94 -19.45 19.83
CA ASP A 63 -7.50 -18.22 19.28
C ASP A 63 -6.64 -16.98 19.63
N PRO A 64 -6.64 -15.95 18.81
CA PRO A 64 -6.00 -14.69 19.10
C PRO A 64 -6.56 -14.01 20.36
N ILE A 65 -5.71 -13.22 21.03
CA ILE A 65 -6.06 -12.44 22.20
C ILE A 65 -5.77 -10.97 21.88
N ALA A 66 -6.78 -10.12 21.97
CA ALA A 66 -6.60 -8.69 21.80
C ALA A 66 -6.47 -8.01 23.18
N ILE A 67 -5.46 -7.15 23.30
CA ILE A 67 -5.22 -6.34 24.51
C ILE A 67 -5.31 -4.88 24.08
N ILE A 68 -6.40 -4.22 24.47
CA ILE A 68 -6.79 -2.94 23.90
C ILE A 68 -7.22 -1.93 24.98
N PRO A 69 -7.20 -0.62 24.66
CA PRO A 69 -7.79 0.36 25.55
C PRO A 69 -9.31 0.11 25.70
N SER A 70 -9.82 0.28 26.90
CA SER A 70 -11.23 0.01 27.25
C SER A 70 -12.25 0.73 26.34
N ILE A 71 -11.90 1.90 25.84
CA ILE A 71 -12.77 2.65 24.91
C ILE A 71 -12.97 1.93 23.57
N GLY A 72 -12.12 0.97 23.21
CA GLY A 72 -12.19 0.21 21.97
C GLY A 72 -12.97 -1.09 22.06
N GLU A 73 -13.34 -1.51 23.25
CA GLU A 73 -13.92 -2.83 23.50
C GLU A 73 -15.20 -3.09 22.69
N THR A 74 -16.15 -2.18 22.74
CA THR A 74 -17.42 -2.30 22.00
C THR A 74 -17.24 -2.42 20.48
N ALA A 75 -16.21 -1.76 19.93
CA ALA A 75 -15.91 -1.86 18.50
C ALA A 75 -15.32 -3.23 18.16
N LEU A 76 -14.38 -3.73 18.97
CA LEU A 76 -13.75 -5.02 18.73
C LEU A 76 -14.70 -6.21 18.96
N GLN A 77 -15.63 -6.11 19.91
CA GLN A 77 -16.68 -7.12 20.16
C GLN A 77 -17.58 -7.39 18.93
N LYS A 78 -17.65 -6.44 17.99
CA LYS A 78 -18.38 -6.60 16.72
C LYS A 78 -17.61 -7.44 15.70
N THR A 79 -16.35 -7.74 15.95
CA THR A 79 -15.51 -8.60 15.10
C THR A 79 -15.62 -10.08 15.53
N TRP A 80 -14.86 -10.93 14.87
CA TRP A 80 -14.80 -12.34 15.21
C TRP A 80 -13.93 -12.65 16.45
N ILE A 81 -13.13 -11.67 16.94
CA ILE A 81 -12.25 -11.85 18.12
C ILE A 81 -13.09 -12.03 19.38
N LYS A 82 -12.84 -13.11 20.12
CA LYS A 82 -13.57 -13.45 21.35
C LYS A 82 -12.78 -13.15 22.63
N ASN A 83 -11.47 -13.34 22.59
CA ASN A 83 -10.60 -13.11 23.75
C ASN A 83 -10.15 -11.64 23.74
N ILE A 84 -10.84 -10.80 24.51
CA ILE A 84 -10.57 -9.36 24.60
C ILE A 84 -10.20 -9.06 26.06
N GLN A 85 -9.02 -8.48 26.23
CA GLN A 85 -8.56 -7.92 27.49
C GLN A 85 -8.48 -6.41 27.34
N THR A 86 -8.91 -5.67 28.33
CA THR A 86 -8.89 -4.21 28.28
C THR A 86 -8.02 -3.62 29.38
N TRP A 87 -7.44 -2.49 29.11
CA TRP A 87 -6.73 -1.68 30.08
C TRP A 87 -7.37 -0.28 30.16
N PRO A 88 -7.33 0.38 31.36
CA PRO A 88 -7.90 1.71 31.54
C PRO A 88 -7.19 2.74 30.65
N SER A 89 -7.94 3.54 29.93
CA SER A 89 -7.42 4.54 29.00
C SER A 89 -8.10 5.89 29.22
N PRO A 90 -7.37 7.01 29.30
CA PRO A 90 -5.92 7.14 29.11
C PRO A 90 -5.10 6.68 30.34
N GLN A 91 -3.90 6.15 30.10
CA GLN A 91 -2.94 5.78 31.15
C GLN A 91 -1.50 6.04 30.64
N PRO A 92 -1.08 7.33 30.60
CA PRO A 92 0.17 7.72 29.92
C PRO A 92 1.45 7.06 30.46
N GLU A 93 1.45 6.56 31.68
CA GLU A 93 2.63 5.93 32.29
C GLU A 93 2.76 4.44 31.92
N ASP A 94 1.71 3.80 31.41
CA ASP A 94 1.74 2.37 31.12
C ASP A 94 1.15 2.00 29.75
N GLU A 95 0.24 2.76 29.19
CA GLU A 95 -0.37 2.55 27.84
C GLU A 95 -0.66 1.04 27.51
N GLY A 96 -1.00 0.23 28.53
CA GLY A 96 -1.34 -1.18 28.38
C GLY A 96 -0.16 -2.16 28.33
N VAL A 97 1.06 -1.71 28.53
CA VAL A 97 2.28 -2.55 28.45
C VAL A 97 2.28 -3.60 29.55
N SER A 98 1.86 -3.25 30.78
CA SER A 98 1.71 -4.21 31.89
C SER A 98 0.70 -5.31 31.58
N ALA A 99 -0.45 -4.97 30.98
CA ALA A 99 -1.45 -5.95 30.56
C ALA A 99 -0.93 -6.88 29.46
N LEU A 100 -0.19 -6.32 28.49
CA LEU A 100 0.47 -7.09 27.44
C LEU A 100 1.50 -8.07 28.06
N MET A 101 2.32 -7.58 28.95
CA MET A 101 3.37 -8.38 29.63
C MET A 101 2.77 -9.52 30.45
N GLU A 102 1.69 -9.27 31.20
CA GLU A 102 0.98 -10.29 31.95
C GLU A 102 0.40 -11.36 31.03
N SER A 103 -0.22 -10.98 29.96
CA SER A 103 -0.78 -11.90 28.95
C SER A 103 0.31 -12.75 28.31
N LEU A 104 1.45 -12.18 27.96
CA LEU A 104 2.59 -12.91 27.40
C LEU A 104 3.15 -13.92 28.41
N LYS A 105 3.30 -13.56 29.70
CA LYS A 105 3.76 -14.48 30.76
C LYS A 105 2.81 -15.66 30.99
N ASN A 106 1.51 -15.44 30.81
CA ASN A 106 0.52 -16.51 30.95
C ASN A 106 0.55 -17.49 29.76
N ILE A 107 0.93 -17.04 28.56
CA ILE A 107 1.01 -17.87 27.36
C ILE A 107 2.39 -18.54 27.23
N ILE A 108 3.45 -17.81 27.58
CA ILE A 108 4.85 -18.28 27.54
C ILE A 108 5.41 -18.20 28.96
N PRO A 109 5.17 -19.19 29.82
CA PRO A 109 5.51 -19.09 31.24
C PRO A 109 7.02 -19.14 31.56
N HIS A 110 7.85 -19.63 30.64
CA HIS A 110 9.29 -19.82 30.91
C HIS A 110 10.17 -19.17 29.82
N THR A 111 10.33 -19.84 28.69
CA THR A 111 11.16 -19.38 27.56
C THR A 111 10.39 -19.56 26.28
N GLY A 112 10.58 -18.69 25.31
CA GLY A 112 9.92 -18.80 24.01
C GLY A 112 10.34 -17.73 23.04
N ASN A 113 9.87 -17.87 21.80
CA ASN A 113 10.14 -16.94 20.71
C ASN A 113 8.89 -16.09 20.44
N ILE A 114 9.00 -14.80 20.68
CA ILE A 114 7.97 -13.79 20.42
C ILE A 114 8.28 -13.15 19.07
N GLY A 115 7.47 -13.45 18.06
CA GLY A 115 7.57 -12.82 16.76
C GLY A 115 6.97 -11.41 16.79
N CYS A 116 7.70 -10.42 16.29
CA CYS A 116 7.27 -9.02 16.22
C CYS A 116 7.50 -8.45 14.83
N GLU A 117 6.87 -7.32 14.53
CA GLU A 117 6.98 -6.59 13.27
C GLU A 117 8.28 -5.75 13.26
N LEU A 118 9.46 -6.40 13.19
CA LEU A 118 10.78 -5.76 13.34
C LEU A 118 11.54 -5.60 12.02
N GLY A 119 11.07 -6.21 10.94
CA GLY A 119 11.77 -6.25 9.66
C GLY A 119 11.51 -5.06 8.76
N GLN A 120 12.04 -5.17 7.55
CA GLN A 120 11.88 -4.15 6.51
C GLN A 120 10.40 -3.94 6.16
N GLU A 121 10.08 -2.69 5.80
CA GLU A 121 8.72 -2.24 5.45
C GLU A 121 7.66 -2.54 6.53
N SER A 122 8.12 -2.72 7.77
CA SER A 122 7.30 -2.96 8.96
C SER A 122 7.69 -2.01 10.09
N HIS A 123 6.80 -1.78 11.03
CA HIS A 123 7.09 -0.98 12.22
C HIS A 123 6.19 -1.39 13.38
N LEU A 124 6.73 -1.28 14.59
CA LEU A 124 5.97 -1.40 15.81
C LEU A 124 5.21 -0.10 16.10
N ARG A 125 3.91 -0.21 16.41
CA ARG A 125 3.13 0.93 16.89
C ARG A 125 3.11 0.96 18.41
N MET A 126 4.27 1.10 19.00
CA MET A 126 4.49 1.37 20.43
C MET A 126 5.80 2.14 20.60
N SER A 127 5.99 2.78 21.74
CA SER A 127 7.23 3.50 22.00
C SER A 127 8.41 2.52 22.13
N ILE A 128 9.61 2.95 21.75
CA ILE A 128 10.83 2.15 21.93
C ILE A 128 11.06 1.83 23.43
N ASN A 129 10.79 2.78 24.33
CA ASN A 129 10.92 2.58 25.76
C ASN A 129 9.98 1.49 26.28
N ASP A 130 8.77 1.43 25.77
CA ASP A 130 7.79 0.39 26.14
C ASP A 130 8.22 -0.96 25.62
N PHE A 131 8.72 -1.03 24.39
CA PHE A 131 9.26 -2.26 23.82
C PHE A 131 10.51 -2.75 24.59
N ASP A 132 11.40 -1.85 24.96
CA ASP A 132 12.56 -2.19 25.78
C ASP A 132 12.16 -2.64 27.20
N THR A 133 11.13 -2.02 27.78
CA THR A 133 10.56 -2.45 29.06
C THR A 133 10.00 -3.86 28.96
N LEU A 134 9.27 -4.16 27.90
CA LEU A 134 8.76 -5.50 27.61
C LEU A 134 9.90 -6.52 27.51
N ARG A 135 10.93 -6.22 26.70
CA ARG A 135 12.11 -7.09 26.52
C ARG A 135 12.87 -7.34 27.83
N LYS A 136 13.07 -6.33 28.64
CA LYS A 136 13.75 -6.45 29.94
C LYS A 136 12.99 -7.35 30.91
N ASN A 137 11.67 -7.23 30.94
CA ASN A 137 10.82 -8.01 31.88
C ASN A 137 10.52 -9.43 31.37
N LEU A 138 10.78 -9.72 30.11
CA LEU A 138 10.69 -11.04 29.48
C LEU A 138 12.07 -11.49 29.00
N SER A 139 13.10 -11.27 29.80
CA SER A 139 14.50 -11.52 29.44
C SER A 139 14.83 -12.99 29.11
N ASN A 140 13.97 -13.92 29.50
CA ASN A 140 14.07 -15.34 29.13
C ASN A 140 13.44 -15.68 27.80
N CYS A 141 12.77 -14.71 27.13
CA CYS A 141 12.18 -14.88 25.82
C CYS A 141 13.03 -14.20 24.75
N ASN A 142 12.99 -14.74 23.53
CA ASN A 142 13.63 -14.14 22.37
C ASN A 142 12.58 -13.33 21.58
N PHE A 143 12.88 -12.05 21.32
CA PHE A 143 12.09 -11.24 20.41
C PHE A 143 12.72 -11.33 19.03
N ILE A 144 11.98 -11.90 18.09
CA ILE A 144 12.46 -12.19 16.72
C ILE A 144 11.59 -11.53 15.68
N ASP A 145 12.12 -11.32 14.49
CA ASP A 145 11.35 -10.74 13.39
C ASP A 145 10.34 -11.72 12.78
N ALA A 146 9.09 -11.33 12.74
CA ALA A 146 7.98 -12.07 12.10
C ALA A 146 7.47 -11.36 10.83
N SER A 147 8.06 -10.24 10.42
CA SER A 147 7.55 -9.45 9.30
C SER A 147 7.50 -10.26 8.00
N GLU A 148 8.54 -11.08 7.73
CA GLU A 148 8.58 -11.92 6.53
C GLU A 148 7.36 -12.84 6.40
N ILE A 149 6.99 -13.54 7.48
CA ILE A 149 5.87 -14.49 7.43
C ILE A 149 4.50 -13.78 7.31
N ILE A 150 4.38 -12.57 7.86
CA ILE A 150 3.18 -11.74 7.70
C ILE A 150 3.08 -11.25 6.24
N TRP A 151 4.16 -10.74 5.67
CA TRP A 151 4.21 -10.31 4.27
C TRP A 151 3.93 -11.46 3.30
N GLN A 152 4.45 -12.66 3.55
CA GLN A 152 4.14 -13.82 2.72
C GLN A 152 2.64 -14.16 2.67
N LEU A 153 1.85 -13.79 3.68
CA LEU A 153 0.40 -13.91 3.65
C LEU A 153 -0.25 -12.79 2.85
N ARG A 154 0.17 -11.54 3.08
CA ARG A 154 -0.44 -10.34 2.51
C ARG A 154 -0.13 -10.16 1.02
N ILE A 155 1.04 -10.60 0.57
CA ILE A 155 1.44 -10.53 -0.85
C ILE A 155 0.46 -11.30 -1.74
N ILE A 156 -0.05 -12.46 -1.29
CA ILE A 156 -1.02 -13.27 -2.03
C ILE A 156 -2.43 -12.92 -1.56
N LYS A 157 -3.15 -12.19 -2.36
CA LYS A 157 -4.50 -11.72 -2.02
C LYS A 157 -5.53 -12.85 -2.08
N SER A 158 -6.47 -12.86 -1.15
CA SER A 158 -7.65 -13.70 -1.28
C SER A 158 -8.58 -13.17 -2.38
N GLN A 159 -9.54 -14.00 -2.81
CA GLN A 159 -10.51 -13.57 -3.81
C GLN A 159 -11.38 -12.40 -3.31
N GLU A 160 -11.64 -12.36 -2.00
CA GLU A 160 -12.41 -11.27 -1.40
C GLU A 160 -11.61 -9.95 -1.32
N GLU A 161 -10.29 -10.02 -1.06
CA GLU A 161 -9.39 -8.86 -1.15
C GLU A 161 -9.32 -8.34 -2.59
N ILE A 162 -9.15 -9.23 -3.57
CA ILE A 162 -9.11 -8.88 -4.99
C ILE A 162 -10.39 -8.13 -5.42
N LYS A 163 -11.56 -8.57 -4.97
CA LYS A 163 -12.83 -7.89 -5.27
C LYS A 163 -12.86 -6.45 -4.77
N LYS A 164 -12.33 -6.18 -3.56
CA LYS A 164 -12.28 -4.83 -2.98
C LYS A 164 -11.30 -3.94 -3.74
N ILE A 165 -10.11 -4.46 -4.04
CA ILE A 165 -9.08 -3.73 -4.79
C ILE A 165 -9.59 -3.42 -6.21
N LYS A 166 -10.18 -4.39 -6.92
CA LYS A 166 -10.81 -4.15 -8.23
C LYS A 166 -11.88 -3.07 -8.17
N LYS A 167 -12.69 -3.06 -7.10
CA LYS A 167 -13.76 -2.06 -6.95
C LYS A 167 -13.22 -0.66 -6.77
N ILE A 168 -12.20 -0.46 -5.93
CA ILE A 168 -11.62 0.88 -5.75
C ILE A 168 -10.87 1.35 -7.00
N ILE A 169 -10.14 0.47 -7.67
CA ILE A 169 -9.48 0.77 -8.95
C ILE A 169 -10.52 1.19 -10.00
N SER A 170 -11.64 0.47 -10.10
CA SER A 170 -12.72 0.83 -11.02
C SER A 170 -13.33 2.20 -10.71
N ILE A 171 -13.51 2.55 -9.43
CA ILE A 171 -13.99 3.88 -9.03
C ILE A 171 -13.00 4.96 -9.44
N ALA A 172 -11.72 4.79 -9.13
CA ALA A 172 -10.69 5.77 -9.45
C ALA A 172 -10.49 5.90 -10.98
N SER A 173 -10.49 4.79 -11.71
CA SER A 173 -10.41 4.81 -13.18
C SER A 173 -11.56 5.61 -13.80
N ASP A 174 -12.79 5.40 -13.34
CA ASP A 174 -13.95 6.14 -13.84
C ASP A 174 -13.87 7.65 -13.53
N VAL A 175 -13.28 8.03 -12.39
CA VAL A 175 -13.03 9.44 -12.07
C VAL A 175 -11.96 10.03 -12.98
N PHE A 176 -10.85 9.34 -13.22
CA PHE A 176 -9.80 9.78 -14.15
C PHE A 176 -10.33 9.92 -15.59
N ASP A 177 -11.10 8.94 -16.06
CA ASP A 177 -11.66 8.94 -17.42
C ASP A 177 -12.61 10.12 -17.64
N ASN A 178 -13.30 10.57 -16.59
CA ASN A 178 -14.23 11.70 -16.65
C ASN A 178 -13.60 13.07 -16.29
N LEU A 179 -12.42 13.07 -15.68
CA LEU A 179 -11.75 14.30 -15.21
C LEU A 179 -11.58 15.38 -16.30
N PRO A 180 -11.23 15.04 -17.56
CA PRO A 180 -11.13 16.02 -18.64
C PRO A 180 -12.39 16.89 -18.87
N ASN A 181 -13.56 16.41 -18.45
CA ASN A 181 -14.80 17.16 -18.57
C ASN A 181 -14.95 18.28 -17.52
N TYR A 182 -14.13 18.27 -16.48
CA TYR A 182 -14.24 19.17 -15.33
C TYR A 182 -13.08 20.15 -15.21
N ILE A 183 -11.97 19.92 -15.91
CA ILE A 183 -10.74 20.68 -15.73
C ILE A 183 -10.38 21.46 -16.99
N LYS A 184 -9.74 22.62 -16.83
CA LYS A 184 -9.37 23.50 -17.94
C LYS A 184 -8.19 24.41 -17.57
N ILE A 185 -7.60 25.03 -18.56
CA ILE A 185 -6.60 26.09 -18.39
C ILE A 185 -7.14 27.20 -17.45
N GLY A 186 -6.28 27.69 -16.55
CA GLY A 186 -6.58 28.72 -15.55
C GLY A 186 -7.05 28.20 -14.19
N MET A 187 -7.42 26.93 -14.08
CA MET A 187 -7.66 26.28 -12.77
C MET A 187 -6.35 26.02 -12.05
N THR A 188 -6.38 26.04 -10.70
CA THR A 188 -5.22 25.67 -9.89
C THR A 188 -5.12 24.15 -9.68
N GLU A 189 -3.94 23.65 -9.36
CA GLU A 189 -3.74 22.24 -8.97
C GLU A 189 -4.66 21.87 -7.80
N ILE A 190 -4.78 22.75 -6.78
CA ILE A 190 -5.68 22.55 -5.63
C ILE A 190 -7.14 22.40 -6.07
N GLU A 191 -7.64 23.29 -6.95
CA GLU A 191 -9.03 23.20 -7.45
C GLU A 191 -9.28 21.86 -8.15
N ILE A 192 -8.36 21.41 -8.98
CA ILE A 192 -8.46 20.15 -9.73
C ILE A 192 -8.45 18.95 -8.76
N CYS A 193 -7.52 18.92 -7.81
CA CYS A 193 -7.45 17.85 -6.81
C CYS A 193 -8.70 17.79 -5.92
N ASN A 194 -9.29 18.94 -5.59
CA ASN A 194 -10.54 18.99 -4.82
C ASN A 194 -11.73 18.43 -5.62
N ILE A 195 -11.80 18.71 -6.93
CA ILE A 195 -12.81 18.10 -7.82
C ILE A 195 -12.62 16.59 -7.84
N PHE A 196 -11.38 16.13 -8.05
CA PHE A 196 -11.04 14.71 -8.12
C PHE A 196 -11.42 13.97 -6.82
N LYS A 197 -11.03 14.49 -5.66
CA LYS A 197 -11.39 13.94 -4.34
C LYS A 197 -12.90 13.86 -4.13
N LYS A 198 -13.61 14.93 -4.51
CA LYS A 198 -15.07 14.97 -4.39
C LYS A 198 -15.73 13.89 -5.24
N GLU A 199 -15.27 13.71 -6.48
CA GLU A 199 -15.84 12.69 -7.36
C GLU A 199 -15.53 11.26 -6.88
N LEU A 200 -14.33 11.00 -6.33
CA LEU A 200 -14.01 9.72 -5.70
C LEU A 200 -14.97 9.38 -4.56
N LEU A 201 -15.22 10.33 -3.65
CA LEU A 201 -16.16 10.16 -2.54
C LEU A 201 -17.61 9.96 -3.02
N ASN A 202 -18.04 10.75 -4.02
CA ASN A 202 -19.36 10.62 -4.63
C ASN A 202 -19.61 9.22 -5.23
N LYS A 203 -18.55 8.59 -5.78
CA LYS A 203 -18.61 7.24 -6.36
C LYS A 203 -18.42 6.12 -5.34
N GLY A 204 -18.21 6.46 -4.06
CA GLY A 204 -18.19 5.51 -2.95
C GLY A 204 -16.82 5.06 -2.47
N ALA A 205 -15.76 5.77 -2.82
CA ALA A 205 -14.48 5.63 -2.13
C ALA A 205 -14.60 6.06 -0.66
N ASP A 206 -13.77 5.51 0.22
CA ASP A 206 -13.77 5.87 1.64
C ASP A 206 -12.90 7.08 1.92
N HIS A 207 -11.66 7.02 1.44
CA HIS A 207 -10.65 8.05 1.69
C HIS A 207 -9.71 8.17 0.51
N THR A 208 -9.21 9.38 0.29
CA THR A 208 -8.04 9.66 -0.53
C THR A 208 -6.90 9.99 0.42
N LEU A 209 -6.18 8.96 0.86
CA LEU A 209 -5.12 9.07 1.87
C LEU A 209 -3.82 9.59 1.26
N TYR A 210 -3.60 9.34 -0.02
CA TYR A 210 -2.47 9.87 -0.79
C TYR A 210 -2.99 10.52 -2.06
N MET A 211 -2.46 11.70 -2.38
CA MET A 211 -2.68 12.36 -3.66
C MET A 211 -1.51 13.29 -3.93
N SER A 212 -0.72 12.94 -4.92
CA SER A 212 0.30 13.81 -5.48
C SER A 212 -0.22 14.51 -6.73
N CYS A 213 0.14 15.78 -6.90
CA CYS A 213 -0.27 16.55 -8.05
C CYS A 213 0.80 17.57 -8.39
N ALA A 214 1.28 17.53 -9.62
CA ALA A 214 2.26 18.49 -10.13
C ALA A 214 1.95 18.86 -11.57
N SER A 215 2.30 20.09 -11.95
CA SER A 215 2.19 20.53 -13.31
C SER A 215 3.37 21.38 -13.75
N GLY A 216 3.69 21.38 -15.03
CA GLY A 216 4.73 22.22 -15.58
C GLY A 216 4.77 22.24 -17.10
N VAL A 217 5.22 23.37 -17.67
CA VAL A 217 5.46 23.47 -19.10
C VAL A 217 6.53 22.46 -19.51
N GLY A 218 6.16 21.51 -20.34
CA GLY A 218 7.05 20.45 -20.79
C GLY A 218 7.37 19.41 -19.73
N GLY A 219 6.54 19.21 -18.70
CA GLY A 219 6.73 18.21 -17.66
C GLY A 219 6.94 18.82 -16.26
N TYR A 220 6.79 17.99 -15.26
CA TYR A 220 6.98 18.32 -13.83
C TYR A 220 8.37 17.87 -13.36
N ASN A 221 8.81 18.38 -12.23
CA ASN A 221 10.15 18.13 -11.67
C ASN A 221 10.15 17.30 -10.38
N GLN A 222 8.97 16.88 -9.94
CA GLN A 222 8.78 16.04 -8.74
C GLN A 222 7.50 15.22 -8.87
N ILE A 223 7.46 14.07 -8.20
CA ILE A 223 6.33 13.12 -8.24
C ILE A 223 5.69 12.92 -6.87
N ILE A 224 6.34 13.33 -5.78
CA ILE A 224 5.79 13.33 -4.43
C ILE A 224 5.66 14.78 -3.99
N CYS A 225 4.45 15.34 -4.13
CA CYS A 225 4.20 16.75 -3.82
C CYS A 225 2.71 17.01 -3.61
N ASP A 226 2.44 17.97 -2.75
CA ASP A 226 1.09 18.50 -2.56
C ASP A 226 0.71 19.43 -3.73
N PRO A 227 -0.60 19.45 -4.11
CA PRO A 227 -1.10 20.43 -5.09
C PRO A 227 -0.92 21.86 -4.57
N THR A 228 -0.64 22.78 -5.49
CA THR A 228 -0.36 24.18 -5.21
C THR A 228 -1.41 25.13 -5.82
N GLU A 229 -1.29 26.44 -5.51
CA GLU A 229 -2.07 27.50 -6.17
C GLU A 229 -1.61 27.82 -7.62
N LYS A 230 -0.66 27.04 -8.16
CA LYS A 230 -0.22 27.18 -9.53
C LYS A 230 -1.42 26.96 -10.46
N LYS A 231 -1.68 27.95 -11.32
CA LYS A 231 -2.68 27.87 -12.37
C LYS A 231 -2.12 27.17 -13.61
N LEU A 232 -2.90 26.24 -14.13
CA LEU A 232 -2.57 25.57 -15.39
C LEU A 232 -2.58 26.55 -16.55
N GLN A 233 -1.62 26.41 -17.42
CA GLN A 233 -1.44 27.26 -18.62
C GLN A 233 -1.17 26.39 -19.86
N ASP A 234 -1.19 27.06 -21.03
CA ASP A 234 -0.85 26.42 -22.30
C ASP A 234 0.54 25.80 -22.26
N GLY A 235 0.66 24.56 -22.70
CA GLY A 235 1.89 23.76 -22.69
C GLY A 235 2.19 23.04 -21.38
N ASP A 236 1.35 23.13 -20.34
CA ASP A 236 1.53 22.37 -19.09
C ASP A 236 1.23 20.89 -19.31
N LEU A 237 2.03 20.05 -18.68
CA LEU A 237 1.74 18.65 -18.41
C LEU A 237 1.35 18.54 -16.93
N LEU A 238 0.18 18.00 -16.64
CA LEU A 238 -0.33 17.71 -15.29
C LEU A 238 -0.22 16.22 -15.03
N ILE A 239 0.27 15.84 -13.86
CA ILE A 239 0.08 14.52 -13.27
C ILE A 239 -0.85 14.63 -12.06
N ILE A 240 -1.72 13.64 -11.91
CA ILE A 240 -2.41 13.34 -10.65
C ILE A 240 -2.13 11.87 -10.35
N ASP A 241 -1.60 11.63 -9.17
CA ASP A 241 -1.33 10.29 -8.65
C ASP A 241 -2.13 10.10 -7.36
N THR A 242 -2.80 8.95 -7.20
CA THR A 242 -3.74 8.76 -6.11
C THR A 242 -3.68 7.40 -5.44
N GLY A 243 -3.51 7.42 -4.10
CA GLY A 243 -3.75 6.30 -3.21
C GLY A 243 -5.10 6.43 -2.51
N THR A 244 -6.16 6.00 -3.18
CA THR A 244 -7.55 6.04 -2.68
C THR A 244 -7.97 4.68 -2.14
N THR A 245 -8.83 4.64 -1.12
CA THR A 245 -9.19 3.40 -0.43
C THR A 245 -10.69 3.08 -0.47
N LEU A 246 -10.98 1.78 -0.48
CA LEU A 246 -12.28 1.22 -0.18
C LEU A 246 -12.11 0.10 0.84
N ASP A 247 -12.74 0.24 2.00
CA ASP A 247 -12.64 -0.74 3.09
C ASP A 247 -11.17 -1.08 3.43
N GLY A 248 -10.32 -0.03 3.43
CA GLY A 248 -8.89 -0.04 3.72
C GLY A 248 -7.98 -0.58 2.64
N TYR A 249 -8.51 -1.11 1.54
CA TYR A 249 -7.70 -1.55 0.40
C TYR A 249 -7.47 -0.39 -0.56
N PHE A 250 -6.22 -0.22 -0.96
CA PHE A 250 -5.78 0.86 -1.84
C PHE A 250 -5.95 0.51 -3.31
N CYS A 251 -6.19 1.54 -4.15
CA CYS A 251 -5.64 1.64 -5.49
C CYS A 251 -4.44 2.58 -5.45
N ASP A 252 -3.54 2.46 -6.41
CA ASP A 252 -2.37 3.33 -6.53
C ASP A 252 -1.99 3.46 -8.00
N PHE A 253 -2.34 4.59 -8.63
CA PHE A 253 -1.97 4.86 -10.01
C PHE A 253 -2.16 6.32 -10.39
N ASP A 254 -1.38 6.74 -11.37
CA ASP A 254 -1.41 8.10 -11.92
C ASP A 254 -2.08 8.21 -13.29
N ARG A 255 -2.39 9.47 -13.66
CA ARG A 255 -2.73 9.85 -15.04
C ARG A 255 -2.14 11.22 -15.39
N ASN A 256 -1.71 11.32 -16.64
CA ASN A 256 -1.15 12.53 -17.20
C ASN A 256 -2.12 13.19 -18.19
N TYR A 257 -2.16 14.52 -18.15
CA TYR A 257 -2.96 15.35 -19.07
C TYR A 257 -2.13 16.53 -19.58
N GLY A 258 -2.07 16.69 -20.90
CA GLY A 258 -1.50 17.88 -21.53
C GLY A 258 -2.53 19.00 -21.64
N PHE A 259 -2.11 20.26 -21.54
CA PHE A 259 -2.99 21.41 -21.70
C PHE A 259 -2.57 22.25 -22.92
N GLY A 260 -3.48 22.37 -23.89
CA GLY A 260 -3.26 23.17 -25.11
C GLY A 260 -2.10 22.66 -25.98
N ASN A 261 -1.12 23.51 -26.28
CA ASN A 261 -0.03 23.22 -27.20
C ASN A 261 1.14 22.48 -26.55
N ILE A 262 1.08 21.17 -26.49
CA ILE A 262 2.13 20.33 -25.91
C ILE A 262 3.30 20.17 -26.92
N LYS A 263 4.52 20.39 -26.44
CA LYS A 263 5.73 20.21 -27.25
C LYS A 263 5.92 18.75 -27.68
N LYS A 264 6.51 18.58 -28.87
CA LYS A 264 6.76 17.24 -29.44
C LYS A 264 7.59 16.36 -28.51
N GLU A 265 8.58 16.91 -27.81
CA GLU A 265 9.48 16.20 -26.90
C GLU A 265 8.72 15.56 -25.72
N VAL A 266 7.64 16.19 -25.24
CA VAL A 266 6.76 15.65 -24.18
C VAL A 266 6.01 14.42 -24.71
N ASN A 267 5.42 14.52 -25.91
CA ASN A 267 4.73 13.40 -26.53
C ASN A 267 5.67 12.23 -26.83
N ASP A 268 6.89 12.52 -27.30
CA ASP A 268 7.90 11.49 -27.55
C ASP A 268 8.31 10.80 -26.22
N ALA A 269 8.52 11.56 -25.16
CA ALA A 269 8.85 11.01 -23.83
C ALA A 269 7.71 10.16 -23.25
N TYR A 270 6.48 10.65 -23.37
CA TYR A 270 5.28 9.92 -22.95
C TYR A 270 5.16 8.57 -23.69
N LEU A 271 5.38 8.58 -25.01
CA LEU A 271 5.33 7.35 -25.82
C LEU A 271 6.43 6.35 -25.42
N ILE A 272 7.66 6.82 -25.18
CA ILE A 272 8.75 5.96 -24.70
C ILE A 272 8.35 5.29 -23.36
N LEU A 273 7.78 6.04 -22.45
CA LEU A 273 7.36 5.54 -21.16
C LEU A 273 6.18 4.55 -21.29
N TRP A 274 5.21 4.87 -22.16
CA TRP A 274 4.12 3.95 -22.48
C TRP A 274 4.63 2.62 -23.04
N GLU A 275 5.62 2.65 -23.94
CA GLU A 275 6.27 1.44 -24.48
C GLU A 275 7.04 0.67 -23.41
N ALA A 276 7.62 1.35 -22.42
CA ALA A 276 8.27 0.69 -21.29
C ALA A 276 7.26 -0.11 -20.45
N THR A 277 6.06 0.44 -20.21
CA THR A 277 5.01 -0.31 -19.49
C THR A 277 4.51 -1.52 -20.31
N GLU A 278 4.41 -1.42 -21.65
CA GLU A 278 4.07 -2.57 -22.50
C GLU A 278 5.13 -3.69 -22.37
N LYS A 279 6.42 -3.31 -22.28
CA LYS A 279 7.49 -4.30 -22.06
C LYS A 279 7.40 -4.96 -20.68
N ALA A 280 6.98 -4.25 -19.67
CA ALA A 280 6.68 -4.83 -18.36
C ALA A 280 5.56 -5.88 -18.48
N PHE A 281 4.47 -5.52 -19.14
CA PHE A 281 3.32 -6.42 -19.32
C PHE A 281 3.69 -7.72 -20.05
N GLU A 282 4.53 -7.67 -21.08
CA GLU A 282 5.03 -8.86 -21.80
C GLU A 282 5.78 -9.83 -20.86
N LYS A 283 6.36 -9.34 -19.76
CA LYS A 283 7.11 -10.11 -18.75
C LYS A 283 6.31 -10.40 -17.47
N THR A 284 5.07 -9.96 -17.40
CA THR A 284 4.26 -10.14 -16.20
C THR A 284 3.49 -11.45 -16.25
N LYS A 285 4.02 -12.48 -15.59
CA LYS A 285 3.38 -13.80 -15.44
C LYS A 285 4.00 -14.58 -14.27
N PRO A 286 3.29 -15.57 -13.72
CA PRO A 286 3.84 -16.44 -12.69
C PRO A 286 5.17 -17.08 -13.08
N GLY A 287 6.08 -17.20 -12.11
CA GLY A 287 7.40 -17.82 -12.30
C GLY A 287 8.51 -16.87 -12.73
N LEU A 288 8.18 -15.68 -13.27
CA LEU A 288 9.16 -14.62 -13.46
C LEU A 288 9.35 -13.82 -12.17
N THR A 289 10.40 -13.00 -12.11
CA THR A 289 10.74 -12.22 -10.92
C THR A 289 10.40 -10.73 -11.09
N CYS A 290 10.32 -9.99 -10.00
CA CYS A 290 10.24 -8.53 -10.02
C CYS A 290 11.40 -7.89 -10.79
N ALA A 291 12.60 -8.48 -10.67
CA ALA A 291 13.77 -8.06 -11.46
C ALA A 291 13.58 -8.24 -12.96
N ASP A 292 12.89 -9.29 -13.43
CA ASP A 292 12.62 -9.50 -14.85
C ASP A 292 11.73 -8.39 -15.43
N ILE A 293 10.72 -7.96 -14.67
CA ILE A 293 9.85 -6.83 -15.03
C ILE A 293 10.67 -5.53 -15.08
N SER A 294 11.45 -5.26 -14.03
CA SER A 294 12.31 -4.07 -13.96
C SER A 294 13.30 -4.01 -15.12
N ASN A 295 13.97 -5.14 -15.45
CA ASN A 295 14.88 -5.23 -16.58
C ASN A 295 14.17 -5.01 -17.93
N ALA A 296 12.93 -5.47 -18.08
CA ALA A 296 12.16 -5.25 -19.29
C ALA A 296 11.91 -3.75 -19.54
N MET A 297 11.45 -3.00 -18.53
CA MET A 297 11.30 -1.55 -18.60
C MET A 297 12.64 -0.85 -18.82
N GLY A 298 13.68 -1.27 -18.09
CA GLY A 298 15.05 -0.76 -18.23
C GLY A 298 15.60 -0.92 -19.66
N SER A 299 15.22 -1.96 -20.39
CA SER A 299 15.65 -2.16 -21.79
C SER A 299 15.16 -1.04 -22.73
N ILE A 300 14.09 -0.36 -22.37
CA ILE A 300 13.56 0.82 -23.09
C ILE A 300 14.17 2.11 -22.51
N LEU A 301 14.19 2.24 -21.16
CA LEU A 301 14.52 3.50 -20.48
C LEU A 301 16.02 3.75 -20.33
N ASN A 302 16.86 2.71 -20.25
CA ASN A 302 18.32 2.80 -20.01
C ASN A 302 19.13 2.87 -21.33
N LYS A 303 18.58 3.42 -22.40
CA LYS A 303 19.32 3.62 -23.65
C LYS A 303 20.36 4.74 -23.49
N PRO A 304 21.53 4.68 -24.19
CA PRO A 304 22.65 5.61 -24.00
C PRO A 304 22.31 7.09 -24.19
N ASN A 305 21.23 7.39 -24.91
CA ASN A 305 20.80 8.77 -25.22
C ASN A 305 19.63 9.25 -24.35
N LEU A 306 19.18 8.46 -23.39
CA LEU A 306 18.12 8.85 -22.47
C LEU A 306 18.72 9.27 -21.13
N ALA A 307 18.11 10.26 -20.47
CA ALA A 307 18.47 10.62 -19.12
C ALA A 307 18.27 9.41 -18.17
N SER A 308 19.15 9.25 -17.18
CA SER A 308 19.06 8.13 -16.26
C SER A 308 17.77 8.19 -15.45
N ASN A 309 17.09 7.04 -15.31
CA ASN A 309 16.02 6.90 -14.37
C ASN A 309 16.59 6.87 -12.94
N SER A 310 16.55 8.01 -12.25
CA SER A 310 17.05 8.15 -10.88
C SER A 310 15.96 8.02 -9.81
N VAL A 311 14.71 7.78 -10.22
CA VAL A 311 13.55 7.81 -9.32
C VAL A 311 13.16 6.40 -8.91
N GLY A 312 13.78 5.90 -7.84
CA GLY A 312 13.33 4.74 -7.06
C GLY A 312 13.10 3.44 -7.83
N ARG A 313 12.17 2.66 -7.34
CA ARG A 313 11.68 1.41 -7.95
C ARG A 313 10.65 1.70 -9.06
N MET A 314 10.42 0.73 -9.94
CA MET A 314 9.49 0.84 -11.08
C MET A 314 8.15 0.14 -10.80
N GLY A 315 7.75 0.07 -9.53
CA GLY A 315 6.51 -0.56 -9.06
C GLY A 315 6.67 -1.26 -7.71
N HIS A 316 5.56 -1.65 -7.13
CA HIS A 316 5.50 -2.29 -5.82
C HIS A 316 4.24 -3.14 -5.66
N GLY A 317 4.15 -3.87 -4.55
CA GLY A 317 2.91 -4.53 -4.13
C GLY A 317 1.89 -3.53 -3.59
N LEU A 318 0.62 -3.92 -3.61
CA LEU A 318 -0.52 -3.08 -3.24
C LEU A 318 -1.50 -3.89 -2.40
N GLY A 319 -2.13 -3.26 -1.41
CA GLY A 319 -3.12 -3.94 -0.56
C GLY A 319 -3.74 -3.06 0.52
N LEU A 320 -3.54 -3.43 1.78
CA LEU A 320 -3.96 -2.63 2.94
C LEU A 320 -3.04 -1.44 3.22
N GLN A 321 -1.88 -1.39 2.59
CA GLN A 321 -1.00 -0.22 2.57
C GLN A 321 -0.85 0.26 1.13
N LEU A 322 -0.56 1.54 0.98
CA LEU A 322 -0.30 2.17 -0.32
C LEU A 322 0.82 1.39 -1.03
N THR A 323 1.89 1.12 -0.31
CA THR A 323 3.02 0.35 -0.79
C THR A 323 3.25 -0.87 0.09
N GLU A 324 3.35 -2.04 -0.53
CA GLU A 324 3.66 -3.33 0.07
C GLU A 324 4.78 -4.03 -0.72
N PRO A 325 5.49 -5.00 -0.13
CA PRO A 325 6.32 -5.91 -0.94
C PRO A 325 5.48 -6.64 -2.01
N PRO A 326 6.11 -7.03 -3.13
CA PRO A 326 7.50 -6.86 -3.52
C PRO A 326 7.79 -5.49 -4.15
N SER A 327 9.07 -5.19 -4.39
CA SER A 327 9.49 -4.01 -5.15
C SER A 327 9.89 -4.39 -6.58
N ILE A 328 9.40 -3.66 -7.57
CA ILE A 328 9.80 -3.87 -8.97
C ILE A 328 11.14 -3.17 -9.22
N MET A 329 12.21 -3.87 -8.89
CA MET A 329 13.59 -3.38 -9.01
C MET A 329 14.57 -4.53 -9.26
N ASN A 330 15.74 -4.22 -9.79
CA ASN A 330 16.73 -5.24 -10.22
C ASN A 330 17.25 -6.12 -9.08
N SER A 331 17.25 -5.62 -7.86
CA SER A 331 17.70 -6.37 -6.67
C SER A 331 16.63 -7.29 -6.09
N ASP A 332 15.35 -7.09 -6.40
CA ASP A 332 14.25 -7.91 -5.87
C ASP A 332 14.03 -9.16 -6.75
N LYS A 333 14.33 -10.33 -6.19
CA LYS A 333 14.19 -11.63 -6.85
C LYS A 333 12.90 -12.36 -6.46
N THR A 334 11.94 -11.65 -5.87
CA THR A 334 10.64 -12.23 -5.54
C THR A 334 9.97 -12.78 -6.80
N ILE A 335 9.61 -14.05 -6.74
CA ILE A 335 8.92 -14.75 -7.83
C ILE A 335 7.45 -14.35 -7.83
N LEU A 336 6.96 -13.92 -8.98
CA LEU A 336 5.56 -13.60 -9.19
C LEU A 336 4.69 -14.87 -9.03
N LYS A 337 3.60 -14.74 -8.31
CA LYS A 337 2.63 -15.82 -8.07
C LYS A 337 1.22 -15.32 -8.35
N GLU A 338 0.35 -16.25 -8.71
CA GLU A 338 -1.07 -15.98 -8.86
C GLU A 338 -1.64 -15.26 -7.62
N ASN A 339 -2.54 -14.33 -7.84
CA ASN A 339 -3.19 -13.47 -6.84
C ASN A 339 -2.28 -12.41 -6.18
N MET A 340 -1.07 -12.17 -6.68
CA MET A 340 -0.35 -10.93 -6.37
C MET A 340 -1.00 -9.76 -7.10
N ILE A 341 -1.08 -8.60 -6.44
CA ILE A 341 -1.42 -7.33 -7.07
C ILE A 341 -0.22 -6.41 -6.90
N ILE A 342 0.23 -5.84 -8.00
CA ILE A 342 1.39 -4.95 -8.06
C ILE A 342 1.09 -3.73 -8.92
N THR A 343 1.85 -2.67 -8.72
CA THR A 343 1.91 -1.52 -9.63
C THR A 343 3.02 -1.71 -10.66
N ILE A 344 2.87 -1.09 -11.80
CA ILE A 344 3.92 -0.89 -12.81
C ILE A 344 4.02 0.61 -13.01
N GLU A 345 5.10 1.23 -12.50
CA GLU A 345 5.21 2.70 -12.39
C GLU A 345 6.59 3.23 -12.83
N PRO A 346 7.04 2.98 -14.06
CA PRO A 346 8.29 3.57 -14.51
C PRO A 346 8.19 5.11 -14.56
N CYS A 347 9.29 5.76 -14.16
CA CYS A 347 9.49 7.19 -14.32
C CYS A 347 10.57 7.46 -15.37
N TYR A 348 10.39 8.50 -16.17
CA TYR A 348 11.34 8.93 -17.17
C TYR A 348 11.64 10.43 -17.07
N GLU A 349 12.82 10.77 -16.60
CA GLU A 349 13.37 12.12 -16.69
C GLU A 349 14.02 12.29 -18.08
N TYR A 350 13.32 12.90 -19.01
CA TYR A 350 13.76 13.03 -20.39
C TYR A 350 14.57 14.31 -20.67
N LEU A 351 14.47 15.31 -19.79
CA LEU A 351 15.29 16.52 -19.72
C LEU A 351 15.55 16.84 -18.26
N PRO A 352 16.65 17.54 -17.92
CA PRO A 352 16.93 17.94 -16.52
C PRO A 352 15.73 18.65 -15.86
N GLY A 353 15.19 18.06 -14.79
CA GLY A 353 14.03 18.59 -14.08
C GLY A 353 12.71 18.46 -14.85
N LYS A 354 12.61 17.57 -15.86
CA LYS A 354 11.39 17.28 -16.61
C LYS A 354 11.17 15.77 -16.67
N MET A 355 10.21 15.31 -15.91
CA MET A 355 9.89 13.89 -15.80
C MET A 355 8.42 13.60 -16.14
N ILE A 356 8.16 12.36 -16.45
CA ILE A 356 6.83 11.77 -16.66
C ILE A 356 6.80 10.44 -15.95
N VAL A 357 5.67 10.10 -15.31
CA VAL A 357 5.38 8.79 -14.74
C VAL A 357 4.15 8.23 -15.44
N ILE A 358 4.07 6.92 -15.59
CA ILE A 358 2.86 6.20 -15.97
C ILE A 358 2.72 5.02 -15.05
N GLU A 359 1.59 4.94 -14.37
CA GLU A 359 1.35 3.88 -13.41
C GLU A 359 0.06 3.11 -13.68
N GLU A 360 0.14 1.79 -13.54
CA GLU A 360 -0.96 0.86 -13.72
C GLU A 360 -0.99 -0.19 -12.62
N ASN A 361 -2.20 -0.59 -12.19
CA ASN A 361 -2.36 -1.70 -11.26
C ASN A 361 -2.70 -2.98 -12.02
N ILE A 362 -2.03 -4.08 -11.68
CA ILE A 362 -2.20 -5.37 -12.32
C ILE A 362 -2.36 -6.49 -11.30
N LEU A 363 -3.18 -7.47 -11.64
CA LEU A 363 -3.33 -8.74 -10.93
C LEU A 363 -2.58 -9.83 -11.68
N ILE A 364 -1.72 -10.56 -10.98
CA ILE A 364 -1.08 -11.76 -11.53
C ILE A 364 -2.11 -12.88 -11.55
N THR A 365 -2.39 -13.41 -12.74
CA THR A 365 -3.31 -14.53 -12.95
C THR A 365 -2.55 -15.85 -13.07
N LYS A 366 -3.26 -16.95 -13.24
CA LYS A 366 -2.65 -18.28 -13.39
C LYS A 366 -1.62 -18.36 -14.52
N ASP A 367 -1.91 -17.69 -15.65
CA ASP A 367 -1.13 -17.85 -16.89
C ASP A 367 -0.51 -16.52 -17.39
N GLY A 368 -0.73 -15.42 -16.69
CA GLY A 368 -0.28 -14.09 -17.09
C GLY A 368 -0.68 -13.01 -16.10
N TYR A 369 -1.34 -11.98 -16.59
CA TYR A 369 -1.83 -10.87 -15.78
C TYR A 369 -3.21 -10.39 -16.24
N GLU A 370 -3.90 -9.68 -15.39
CA GLU A 370 -5.10 -8.88 -15.70
C GLU A 370 -4.79 -7.43 -15.35
N LEU A 371 -4.96 -6.53 -16.33
CA LEU A 371 -4.88 -5.09 -16.07
C LEU A 371 -6.14 -4.66 -15.31
N LEU A 372 -5.96 -4.01 -14.17
CA LEU A 372 -7.08 -3.62 -13.31
C LEU A 372 -7.53 -2.18 -13.54
N THR A 373 -6.61 -1.30 -13.94
CA THR A 373 -6.87 0.10 -14.30
C THR A 373 -7.42 0.22 -15.72
N SER A 374 -8.19 1.28 -16.01
CA SER A 374 -8.39 1.72 -17.40
C SER A 374 -7.03 2.10 -17.96
N ARG A 375 -6.55 1.35 -18.97
CA ARG A 375 -5.21 1.57 -19.55
C ARG A 375 -5.04 3.01 -20.00
N THR A 376 -3.95 3.65 -19.56
CA THR A 376 -3.59 4.98 -20.05
C THR A 376 -3.45 4.96 -21.59
N PRO A 377 -4.02 5.94 -22.32
CA PRO A 377 -3.95 5.95 -23.77
C PRO A 377 -2.52 6.00 -24.29
N LYS A 378 -2.27 5.41 -25.46
CA LYS A 378 -0.95 5.47 -26.12
C LYS A 378 -0.51 6.90 -26.46
N LEU A 379 -1.45 7.77 -26.74
CA LEU A 379 -1.21 9.19 -27.00
C LEU A 379 -1.61 9.98 -25.74
N LEU A 380 -0.78 10.95 -25.36
CA LEU A 380 -1.07 11.83 -24.22
C LEU A 380 -2.43 12.52 -24.41
N PRO A 381 -3.39 12.39 -23.46
CA PRO A 381 -4.65 13.12 -23.51
C PRO A 381 -4.41 14.64 -23.44
N ILE A 382 -5.03 15.39 -24.37
CA ILE A 382 -4.89 16.85 -24.42
C ILE A 382 -6.23 17.49 -24.06
N ILE A 383 -6.16 18.45 -23.16
CA ILE A 383 -7.27 19.31 -22.73
C ILE A 383 -7.08 20.69 -23.34
N ASN A 384 -8.09 21.17 -24.06
CA ASN A 384 -8.10 22.44 -24.77
C ASN A 384 -8.85 23.53 -24.00
#